data_40b52816e83db5651ed4f4698fac719d
#
_entry.id   40b52816e83db5651ed4f4698fac719d
#
_cell.length_a   1.000
_cell.length_b   1.000
_cell.length_c   1.000
_cell.angle_alpha   90.00
_cell.angle_beta   90.00
_cell.angle_gamma   90.00
#
_symmetry.space_group_name_H-M   'P 1'
#
loop_
_entity.id
_entity.type
_entity.pdbx_description
1 polymer ?
#
loop_
_entity_poly.entity_id
_entity_poly.type
_entity_poly.pdbx_seq_one_letter_code
_entity_poly.pdbx_strand_id
1 'polypeptide(L)'
;MEWLSWQEAVCLHARELVSWTYGEELMAVHGGHSRQTGEQTVVTLNSIIACKGKVFTKGRTQPPLTNKALFRRDQNMCLYCGNRFQEVQLSRDHVDPISRGGKDSWTNVVTACKRCNARKGSLLPNECKMNLLALPYCPNHAEYLALSHSGRILGDQMAFLRKQFSANSRLLTKEVEQLIAS
;
A
#
# COMPACT_ATOMS: atom_id res chain seq x y z
N MET A 1 6.58 -8.89 0.23
CA MET A 1 7.14 -7.56 0.59
C MET A 1 6.31 -7.01 1.73
N GLU A 2 6.96 -6.37 2.71
CA GLU A 2 6.32 -5.75 3.86
C GLU A 2 7.21 -4.62 4.40
N TRP A 3 6.65 -3.77 5.21
CA TRP A 3 7.39 -2.75 5.94
C TRP A 3 7.87 -3.33 7.27
N LEU A 4 9.13 -3.08 7.59
CA LEU A 4 9.77 -3.54 8.83
C LEU A 4 10.17 -2.35 9.68
N SER A 5 10.15 -2.53 10.99
CA SER A 5 10.82 -1.64 11.92
C SER A 5 12.34 -1.88 11.87
N TRP A 6 13.13 -0.90 12.33
CA TRP A 6 14.58 -1.06 12.40
C TRP A 6 14.97 -2.21 13.35
N GLN A 7 14.22 -2.45 14.43
CA GLN A 7 14.43 -3.56 15.37
C GLN A 7 14.27 -4.93 14.69
N GLU A 8 13.20 -5.07 13.89
CA GLU A 8 12.98 -6.30 13.12
C GLU A 8 14.09 -6.50 12.09
N ALA A 9 14.54 -5.44 11.42
CA ALA A 9 15.64 -5.49 10.46
C ALA A 9 16.96 -5.94 11.15
N VAL A 10 17.30 -5.40 12.32
CA VAL A 10 18.47 -5.83 13.10
C VAL A 10 18.36 -7.30 13.49
N CYS A 11 17.18 -7.75 13.93
CA CYS A 11 16.97 -9.18 14.26
C CYS A 11 17.17 -10.09 13.05
N LEU A 12 16.77 -9.66 11.85
CA LEU A 12 17.00 -10.44 10.64
C LEU A 12 18.48 -10.51 10.27
N HIS A 13 19.23 -9.42 10.43
CA HIS A 13 20.70 -9.41 10.26
C HIS A 13 21.38 -10.31 11.27
N ALA A 14 21.06 -10.18 12.56
CA ALA A 14 21.66 -10.99 13.63
C ALA A 14 21.39 -12.49 13.47
N ARG A 15 20.31 -12.86 12.81
CA ARG A 15 19.96 -14.27 12.50
C ARG A 15 20.49 -14.73 11.14
N GLU A 16 21.31 -13.93 10.46
CA GLU A 16 21.88 -14.21 9.13
C GLU A 16 20.82 -14.53 8.05
N LEU A 17 19.61 -13.98 8.23
CA LEU A 17 18.50 -14.19 7.30
C LEU A 17 18.49 -13.19 6.14
N VAL A 18 19.29 -12.12 6.21
CA VAL A 18 19.43 -11.17 5.12
C VAL A 18 20.30 -11.76 4.01
N SER A 19 19.79 -11.71 2.77
CA SER A 19 20.49 -12.22 1.57
C SER A 19 21.25 -11.13 0.85
N TRP A 20 20.61 -9.96 0.67
CA TRP A 20 21.21 -8.77 0.09
C TRP A 20 20.48 -7.51 0.59
N THR A 21 21.15 -6.38 0.44
CA THR A 21 20.64 -5.06 0.80
C THR A 21 20.70 -4.14 -0.41
N TYR A 22 19.85 -3.12 -0.46
CA TYR A 22 19.83 -2.14 -1.54
C TYR A 22 19.33 -0.79 -1.01
N GLY A 23 19.75 0.28 -1.68
CA GLY A 23 19.36 1.65 -1.38
C GLY A 23 20.22 2.32 -0.33
N GLU A 24 19.74 3.43 0.21
CA GLU A 24 20.48 4.28 1.14
C GLU A 24 20.75 3.59 2.49
N GLU A 25 21.90 3.88 3.07
CA GLU A 25 22.19 3.53 4.47
C GLU A 25 21.41 4.46 5.39
N LEU A 26 20.49 3.89 6.17
CA LEU A 26 19.61 4.66 7.04
C LEU A 26 20.21 4.89 8.42
N MET A 27 20.88 3.89 8.95
CA MET A 27 21.49 3.94 10.27
C MET A 27 22.46 2.77 10.51
N ALA A 28 23.43 3.00 11.40
CA ALA A 28 24.27 1.95 11.97
C ALA A 28 23.85 1.69 13.43
N VAL A 29 23.58 0.44 13.74
CA VAL A 29 23.20 0.00 15.08
C VAL A 29 24.39 -0.70 15.73
N HIS A 30 24.85 -0.14 16.84
CA HIS A 30 25.99 -0.65 17.59
C HIS A 30 25.53 -1.70 18.63
N GLY A 31 26.08 -2.88 18.53
CA GLY A 31 25.85 -3.97 19.47
C GLY A 31 26.91 -4.08 20.56
N GLY A 32 27.01 -5.24 21.18
CA GLY A 32 28.05 -5.56 22.16
C GLY A 32 29.42 -5.80 21.54
N HIS A 33 30.45 -5.93 22.40
CA HIS A 33 31.79 -6.30 21.97
C HIS A 33 31.96 -7.81 21.96
N SER A 34 32.62 -8.32 20.94
CA SER A 34 33.00 -9.72 20.84
C SER A 34 33.98 -10.07 21.97
N ARG A 35 33.69 -11.12 22.71
CA ARG A 35 34.63 -11.60 23.75
C ARG A 35 35.94 -12.18 23.18
N GLN A 36 35.92 -12.59 21.90
CA GLN A 36 37.07 -13.21 21.24
C GLN A 36 37.97 -12.16 20.57
N THR A 37 37.37 -11.18 19.86
CA THR A 37 38.10 -10.20 19.07
C THR A 37 38.20 -8.81 19.75
N GLY A 38 37.38 -8.54 20.75
CA GLY A 38 37.27 -7.23 21.38
C GLY A 38 36.52 -6.18 20.51
N GLU A 39 36.16 -6.53 19.27
CA GLU A 39 35.51 -5.63 18.33
C GLU A 39 34.03 -5.43 18.64
N GLN A 40 33.54 -4.23 18.45
CA GLN A 40 32.12 -3.94 18.59
C GLN A 40 31.36 -4.42 17.35
N THR A 41 30.28 -5.14 17.56
CA THR A 41 29.36 -5.50 16.48
C THR A 41 28.63 -4.26 15.98
N VAL A 42 28.67 -4.01 14.67
CA VAL A 42 27.92 -2.93 14.02
C VAL A 42 27.07 -3.53 12.91
N VAL A 43 25.78 -3.20 12.90
CA VAL A 43 24.83 -3.61 11.86
C VAL A 43 24.40 -2.37 11.11
N THR A 44 24.79 -2.24 9.86
CA THR A 44 24.32 -1.18 8.96
C THR A 44 22.99 -1.58 8.32
N LEU A 45 21.99 -0.72 8.47
CA LEU A 45 20.67 -0.93 7.90
C LEU A 45 20.48 -0.09 6.65
N ASN A 46 20.16 -0.76 5.55
CA ASN A 46 19.78 -0.11 4.29
C ASN A 46 18.26 0.01 4.17
N SER A 47 17.82 0.87 3.28
CA SER A 47 16.40 1.18 3.03
C SER A 47 15.60 -0.04 2.55
N ILE A 48 16.27 -1.02 1.91
CA ILE A 48 15.66 -2.25 1.39
C ILE A 48 16.55 -3.44 1.76
N ILE A 49 15.94 -4.47 2.32
CA ILE A 49 16.61 -5.74 2.63
C ILE A 49 15.84 -6.90 1.99
N ALA A 50 16.56 -7.88 1.48
CA ALA A 50 16.00 -9.14 1.01
C ALA A 50 16.39 -10.27 1.93
N CYS A 51 15.42 -11.05 2.36
CA CYS A 51 15.63 -12.15 3.28
C CYS A 51 15.66 -13.50 2.57
N LYS A 52 16.47 -14.42 3.10
CA LYS A 52 16.47 -15.84 2.73
C LYS A 52 15.19 -16.49 3.25
N GLY A 53 14.61 -17.40 2.47
CA GLY A 53 13.49 -18.22 2.93
C GLY A 53 12.30 -18.20 2.00
N LYS A 54 11.33 -19.07 2.28
CA LYS A 54 10.04 -19.07 1.57
C LYS A 54 9.16 -17.99 2.17
N VAL A 55 8.61 -17.13 1.31
CA VAL A 55 7.56 -16.19 1.73
C VAL A 55 6.35 -17.03 2.13
N PHE A 56 6.10 -17.18 3.43
CA PHE A 56 4.84 -17.69 3.92
C PHE A 56 3.75 -16.60 3.76
N THR A 57 3.35 -16.35 2.52
CA THR A 57 2.07 -15.70 2.30
C THR A 57 1.02 -16.72 2.75
N LYS A 58 0.50 -16.57 3.96
CA LYS A 58 -0.60 -17.39 4.49
C LYS A 58 -1.82 -17.28 3.56
N GLY A 59 -1.75 -17.85 2.35
CA GLY A 59 -2.83 -17.91 1.39
C GLY A 59 -3.45 -16.59 0.92
N ARG A 60 -2.93 -15.43 1.35
CA ARG A 60 -3.42 -14.12 0.92
C ARG A 60 -2.71 -13.71 -0.36
N THR A 61 -3.35 -13.98 -1.48
CA THR A 61 -2.91 -13.53 -2.80
C THR A 61 -3.18 -12.05 -3.04
N GLN A 62 -4.05 -11.43 -2.23
CA GLN A 62 -4.45 -10.03 -2.35
C GLN A 62 -4.13 -9.25 -1.07
N PRO A 63 -3.75 -7.96 -1.20
CA PRO A 63 -3.53 -7.11 -0.05
C PRO A 63 -4.82 -6.86 0.73
N PRO A 64 -4.72 -6.53 2.05
CA PRO A 64 -5.90 -6.29 2.88
C PRO A 64 -6.67 -5.06 2.40
N LEU A 65 -8.00 -5.19 2.31
CA LEU A 65 -8.89 -4.11 1.92
C LEU A 65 -9.22 -3.25 3.15
N THR A 66 -8.57 -2.10 3.27
CA THR A 66 -8.84 -1.10 4.30
C THR A 66 -9.40 0.18 3.68
N ASN A 67 -10.20 0.96 4.43
CA ASN A 67 -10.72 2.24 3.93
C ASN A 67 -9.60 3.21 3.54
N LYS A 68 -8.55 3.28 4.33
CA LYS A 68 -7.39 4.13 4.06
C LYS A 68 -6.71 3.78 2.73
N ALA A 69 -6.46 2.49 2.49
CA ALA A 69 -5.87 2.03 1.23
C ALA A 69 -6.82 2.24 0.05
N LEU A 70 -8.13 2.02 0.25
CA LEU A 70 -9.16 2.28 -0.77
C LEU A 70 -9.20 3.76 -1.17
N PHE A 71 -9.26 4.66 -0.18
CA PHE A 71 -9.33 6.10 -0.45
C PHE A 71 -8.06 6.60 -1.16
N ARG A 72 -6.89 6.08 -0.79
CA ARG A 72 -5.62 6.39 -1.47
C ARG A 72 -5.56 5.80 -2.87
N ARG A 73 -6.05 4.57 -3.11
CA ARG A 73 -6.16 3.98 -4.45
C ARG A 73 -6.93 4.91 -5.39
N ASP A 74 -7.98 5.50 -4.89
CA ASP A 74 -8.87 6.40 -5.64
C ASP A 74 -8.52 7.89 -5.43
N GLN A 75 -7.31 8.19 -4.88
CA GLN A 75 -6.77 9.56 -4.70
C GLN A 75 -7.67 10.48 -3.88
N ASN A 76 -8.37 9.97 -2.86
CA ASN A 76 -9.37 10.68 -2.07
C ASN A 76 -10.48 11.32 -2.92
N MET A 77 -10.72 10.78 -4.10
CA MET A 77 -11.72 11.24 -5.06
C MET A 77 -12.98 10.37 -4.99
N CYS A 78 -14.13 10.99 -4.99
CA CYS A 78 -15.40 10.30 -5.16
C CYS A 78 -15.54 9.81 -6.60
N LEU A 79 -15.62 8.50 -6.82
CA LEU A 79 -15.70 7.93 -8.16
C LEU A 79 -17.08 8.12 -8.85
N TYR A 80 -18.00 8.81 -8.21
CA TYR A 80 -19.28 9.20 -8.81
C TYR A 80 -19.33 10.68 -9.25
N CYS A 81 -18.84 11.61 -8.41
CA CYS A 81 -18.93 13.03 -8.74
C CYS A 81 -17.57 13.66 -9.14
N GLY A 82 -16.47 12.94 -9.04
CA GLY A 82 -15.14 13.41 -9.43
C GLY A 82 -14.45 14.39 -8.46
N ASN A 83 -15.14 14.82 -7.41
CA ASN A 83 -14.57 15.76 -6.47
C ASN A 83 -13.69 15.05 -5.45
N ARG A 84 -12.61 15.73 -5.02
CA ARG A 84 -11.73 15.27 -3.93
C ARG A 84 -12.25 15.72 -2.58
N PHE A 85 -12.06 14.88 -1.57
CA PHE A 85 -12.56 15.11 -0.20
C PHE A 85 -11.53 14.68 0.82
N GLN A 86 -11.63 15.20 2.04
CA GLN A 86 -10.91 14.66 3.20
C GLN A 86 -11.44 13.26 3.54
N GLU A 87 -10.60 12.39 4.10
CA GLU A 87 -10.97 11.00 4.44
C GLU A 87 -12.24 10.92 5.31
N VAL A 88 -12.46 11.88 6.21
CA VAL A 88 -13.64 11.96 7.09
C VAL A 88 -14.95 12.13 6.31
N GLN A 89 -14.91 12.68 5.11
CA GLN A 89 -16.08 12.91 4.24
C GLN A 89 -16.31 11.77 3.24
N LEU A 90 -15.36 10.82 3.20
CA LEU A 90 -15.40 9.67 2.31
C LEU A 90 -16.01 8.44 3.00
N SER A 91 -16.45 7.52 2.18
CA SER A 91 -16.97 6.22 2.58
C SER A 91 -16.65 5.18 1.52
N ARG A 92 -16.59 3.91 1.94
CA ARG A 92 -16.57 2.76 1.03
C ARG A 92 -17.98 2.56 0.49
N ASP A 93 -18.11 2.51 -0.81
CA ASP A 93 -19.34 2.09 -1.47
C ASP A 93 -19.11 0.79 -2.25
N HIS A 94 -20.10 -0.09 -2.22
CA HIS A 94 -20.12 -1.32 -2.99
C HIS A 94 -20.86 -1.09 -4.30
N VAL A 95 -20.16 -1.23 -5.42
CA VAL A 95 -20.75 -1.05 -6.77
C VAL A 95 -21.97 -1.95 -6.91
N ASP A 96 -21.79 -3.25 -6.65
CA ASP A 96 -22.89 -4.20 -6.44
C ASP A 96 -23.18 -4.25 -4.94
N PRO A 97 -24.35 -3.78 -4.49
CA PRO A 97 -24.66 -3.68 -3.06
C PRO A 97 -24.61 -5.03 -2.34
N ILE A 98 -24.12 -5.05 -1.11
CA ILE A 98 -24.08 -6.25 -0.25
C ILE A 98 -25.49 -6.86 -0.11
N SER A 99 -26.52 -6.03 0.02
CA SER A 99 -27.92 -6.46 0.11
C SER A 99 -28.42 -7.20 -1.14
N ARG A 100 -27.68 -7.11 -2.25
CA ARG A 100 -27.97 -7.79 -3.52
C ARG A 100 -26.95 -8.88 -3.86
N GLY A 101 -26.15 -9.33 -2.87
CA GLY A 101 -25.14 -10.39 -3.04
C GLY A 101 -23.76 -9.91 -3.46
N GLY A 102 -23.54 -8.59 -3.52
CA GLY A 102 -22.20 -8.01 -3.77
C GLY A 102 -21.21 -8.41 -2.67
N LYS A 103 -19.93 -8.56 -3.04
CA LYS A 103 -18.86 -8.94 -2.10
C LYS A 103 -18.04 -7.74 -1.68
N ASP A 104 -17.54 -7.76 -0.42
CA ASP A 104 -16.56 -6.77 0.02
C ASP A 104 -15.17 -7.14 -0.52
N SER A 105 -14.89 -6.71 -1.74
CA SER A 105 -13.65 -7.01 -2.47
C SER A 105 -13.14 -5.78 -3.19
N TRP A 106 -11.83 -5.75 -3.46
CA TRP A 106 -11.17 -4.66 -4.19
C TRP A 106 -11.83 -4.32 -5.55
N THR A 107 -12.38 -5.33 -6.22
CA THR A 107 -13.03 -5.19 -7.54
C THR A 107 -14.50 -4.80 -7.46
N ASN A 108 -15.08 -4.73 -6.25
CA ASN A 108 -16.46 -4.32 -6.04
C ASN A 108 -16.60 -3.08 -5.17
N VAL A 109 -15.50 -2.50 -4.67
CA VAL A 109 -15.58 -1.30 -3.83
C VAL A 109 -14.92 -0.09 -4.48
N VAL A 110 -15.52 1.07 -4.23
CA VAL A 110 -15.04 2.37 -4.70
C VAL A 110 -15.10 3.41 -3.59
N THR A 111 -14.28 4.45 -3.72
CA THR A 111 -14.37 5.62 -2.87
C THR A 111 -15.55 6.48 -3.30
N ALA A 112 -16.43 6.77 -2.37
CA ALA A 112 -17.56 7.67 -2.57
C ALA A 112 -17.64 8.74 -1.48
N CYS A 113 -18.01 9.97 -1.81
CA CYS A 113 -18.38 10.92 -0.75
C CYS A 113 -19.69 10.48 -0.09
N LYS A 114 -19.86 10.79 1.18
CA LYS A 114 -21.03 10.38 1.96
C LYS A 114 -22.37 10.74 1.28
N ARG A 115 -22.42 11.90 0.58
CA ARG A 115 -23.60 12.33 -0.15
C ARG A 115 -23.91 11.41 -1.35
N CYS A 116 -22.92 11.11 -2.19
CA CYS A 116 -23.10 10.22 -3.33
C CYS A 116 -23.43 8.78 -2.88
N ASN A 117 -22.77 8.30 -1.84
CA ASN A 117 -23.05 6.97 -1.28
C ASN A 117 -24.48 6.88 -0.75
N ALA A 118 -24.93 7.87 0.02
CA ALA A 118 -26.33 7.94 0.49
C ALA A 118 -27.34 8.01 -0.65
N ARG A 119 -27.04 8.79 -1.72
CA ARG A 119 -27.90 8.88 -2.91
C ARG A 119 -28.00 7.54 -3.65
N LYS A 120 -26.89 6.82 -3.78
CA LYS A 120 -26.87 5.51 -4.44
C LYS A 120 -27.60 4.46 -3.61
N GLY A 121 -27.36 4.44 -2.30
CA GLY A 121 -27.96 3.44 -1.40
C GLY A 121 -27.73 2.01 -1.88
N SER A 122 -28.79 1.22 -1.95
CA SER A 122 -28.79 -0.19 -2.41
C SER A 122 -29.09 -0.35 -3.90
N LEU A 123 -29.02 0.73 -4.68
CA LEU A 123 -29.24 0.69 -6.14
C LEU A 123 -27.93 0.37 -6.87
N LEU A 124 -28.05 -0.23 -8.05
CA LEU A 124 -26.93 -0.36 -9.00
C LEU A 124 -26.65 1.01 -9.66
N PRO A 125 -25.41 1.27 -10.12
CA PRO A 125 -25.05 2.54 -10.74
C PRO A 125 -25.95 2.95 -11.92
N ASN A 126 -26.36 1.99 -12.74
CA ASN A 126 -27.29 2.22 -13.85
C ASN A 126 -28.72 2.55 -13.39
N GLU A 127 -29.21 1.97 -12.30
CA GLU A 127 -30.54 2.22 -11.75
C GLU A 127 -30.64 3.65 -11.18
N CYS A 128 -29.61 4.14 -10.52
CA CYS A 128 -29.56 5.48 -9.95
C CYS A 128 -28.98 6.54 -10.91
N LYS A 129 -28.66 6.16 -12.15
CA LYS A 129 -28.03 7.02 -13.17
C LYS A 129 -26.72 7.66 -12.67
N MET A 130 -25.94 6.93 -11.91
CA MET A 130 -24.66 7.35 -11.37
C MET A 130 -23.54 6.51 -12.00
N ASN A 131 -22.90 7.05 -13.02
CA ASN A 131 -21.80 6.38 -13.70
C ASN A 131 -20.51 6.43 -12.88
N LEU A 132 -19.75 5.34 -12.88
CA LEU A 132 -18.42 5.31 -12.32
C LEU A 132 -17.41 6.00 -13.26
N LEU A 133 -16.60 6.86 -12.71
CA LEU A 133 -15.51 7.53 -13.45
C LEU A 133 -14.36 6.58 -13.78
N ALA A 134 -14.21 5.50 -12.99
CA ALA A 134 -13.22 4.47 -13.22
C ALA A 134 -13.65 3.15 -12.59
N LEU A 135 -13.27 2.03 -13.23
CA LEU A 135 -13.56 0.70 -12.71
C LEU A 135 -12.70 0.39 -11.47
N PRO A 136 -13.27 -0.25 -10.44
CA PRO A 136 -12.50 -0.72 -9.29
C PRO A 136 -11.50 -1.81 -9.70
N TYR A 137 -10.32 -1.81 -9.09
CA TYR A 137 -9.28 -2.82 -9.33
C TYR A 137 -8.62 -3.26 -8.03
N CYS A 138 -7.98 -4.42 -8.04
CA CYS A 138 -7.18 -4.90 -6.93
C CYS A 138 -5.72 -4.45 -7.12
N PRO A 139 -5.15 -3.64 -6.22
CA PRO A 139 -3.74 -3.29 -6.29
C PRO A 139 -2.87 -4.54 -6.03
N ASN A 140 -1.71 -4.62 -6.65
CA ASN A 140 -0.73 -5.63 -6.28
C ASN A 140 -0.01 -5.26 -4.96
N HIS A 141 0.83 -6.16 -4.42
CA HIS A 141 1.49 -5.91 -3.13
C HIS A 141 2.41 -4.70 -3.14
N ALA A 142 3.11 -4.42 -4.25
CA ALA A 142 3.99 -3.25 -4.36
C ALA A 142 3.16 -1.94 -4.40
N GLU A 143 2.10 -1.93 -5.18
CA GLU A 143 1.13 -0.82 -5.23
C GLU A 143 0.48 -0.58 -3.87
N TYR A 144 0.08 -1.65 -3.18
CA TYR A 144 -0.50 -1.54 -1.84
C TYR A 144 0.49 -0.95 -0.83
N LEU A 145 1.76 -1.36 -0.85
CA LEU A 145 2.80 -0.78 0.01
C LEU A 145 2.99 0.71 -0.27
N ALA A 146 3.04 1.10 -1.54
CA ALA A 146 3.12 2.51 -1.94
C ALA A 146 1.90 3.31 -1.44
N LEU A 147 0.69 2.77 -1.59
CA LEU A 147 -0.55 3.39 -1.11
C LEU A 147 -0.62 3.48 0.42
N SER A 148 -0.16 2.44 1.13
CA SER A 148 -0.30 2.38 2.59
C SER A 148 0.65 3.32 3.33
N HIS A 149 1.79 3.66 2.74
CA HIS A 149 2.87 4.41 3.37
C HIS A 149 3.26 5.69 2.61
N SER A 150 2.38 6.19 1.75
CA SER A 150 2.58 7.48 1.06
C SER A 150 2.97 8.58 2.06
N GLY A 151 3.97 9.38 1.75
CA GLY A 151 4.55 10.41 2.63
C GLY A 151 5.62 9.90 3.61
N ARG A 152 5.97 8.60 3.59
CA ARG A 152 7.06 8.00 4.40
C ARG A 152 8.02 7.14 3.58
N ILE A 153 7.79 7.03 2.28
CA ILE A 153 8.58 6.19 1.38
C ILE A 153 9.76 7.01 0.88
N LEU A 154 10.97 6.49 1.03
CA LEU A 154 12.17 7.09 0.46
C LEU A 154 12.19 6.95 -1.07
N GLY A 155 12.95 7.83 -1.74
CA GLY A 155 13.01 7.86 -3.19
C GLY A 155 13.48 6.56 -3.81
N ASP A 156 14.49 5.91 -3.23
CA ASP A 156 15.04 4.62 -3.66
C ASP A 156 14.05 3.46 -3.43
N GLN A 157 13.33 3.47 -2.30
CA GLN A 157 12.25 2.52 -2.02
C GLN A 157 11.12 2.66 -3.05
N MET A 158 10.70 3.88 -3.36
CA MET A 158 9.68 4.13 -4.37
C MET A 158 10.15 3.69 -5.75
N ALA A 159 11.39 3.97 -6.13
CA ALA A 159 11.97 3.54 -7.39
C ALA A 159 12.00 2.00 -7.50
N PHE A 160 12.27 1.31 -6.40
CA PHE A 160 12.22 -0.16 -6.34
C PHE A 160 10.79 -0.70 -6.47
N LEU A 161 9.81 -0.13 -5.76
CA LEU A 161 8.41 -0.55 -5.81
C LEU A 161 7.80 -0.33 -7.19
N ARG A 162 8.11 0.79 -7.84
CA ARG A 162 7.59 1.12 -9.19
C ARG A 162 7.93 0.08 -10.25
N LYS A 163 9.10 -0.53 -10.19
CA LYS A 163 9.50 -1.60 -11.11
C LYS A 163 8.59 -2.84 -11.03
N GLN A 164 7.80 -2.94 -9.97
CA GLN A 164 6.92 -4.06 -9.69
C GLN A 164 5.43 -3.71 -9.80
N PHE A 165 5.10 -2.46 -10.16
CA PHE A 165 3.72 -2.07 -10.42
C PHE A 165 3.19 -2.76 -11.68
N SER A 166 1.88 -2.97 -11.72
CA SER A 166 1.20 -3.46 -12.91
C SER A 166 1.41 -2.46 -14.07
N ALA A 167 1.55 -2.93 -15.30
CA ALA A 167 1.75 -2.07 -16.47
C ALA A 167 0.62 -1.02 -16.64
N ASN A 168 -0.60 -1.37 -16.21
CA ASN A 168 -1.78 -0.50 -16.26
C ASN A 168 -2.07 0.17 -14.91
N SER A 169 -1.07 0.26 -14.01
CA SER A 169 -1.26 0.87 -12.70
C SER A 169 -1.56 2.36 -12.83
N ARG A 170 -2.62 2.81 -12.16
CA ARG A 170 -2.95 4.25 -12.05
C ARG A 170 -1.87 5.02 -11.27
N LEU A 171 -1.05 4.34 -10.49
CA LEU A 171 0.05 4.94 -9.73
C LEU A 171 1.25 5.33 -10.62
N LEU A 172 1.26 4.93 -11.89
CA LEU A 172 2.27 5.31 -12.88
C LEU A 172 1.95 6.65 -13.58
N THR A 173 0.78 7.24 -13.34
CA THR A 173 0.42 8.54 -13.92
C THR A 173 1.11 9.69 -13.16
N LYS A 174 1.63 10.69 -13.89
CA LYS A 174 2.39 11.83 -13.32
C LYS A 174 1.65 12.58 -12.20
N GLU A 175 0.33 12.65 -12.26
CA GLU A 175 -0.50 13.32 -11.23
C GLU A 175 -0.45 12.60 -9.87
N VAL A 176 -0.26 11.28 -9.87
CA VAL A 176 -0.17 10.48 -8.64
C VAL A 176 1.23 10.57 -8.03
N GLU A 177 2.25 10.83 -8.84
CA GLU A 177 3.64 11.00 -8.37
C GLU A 177 3.77 12.16 -7.38
N GLN A 178 3.08 13.27 -7.64
CA GLN A 178 3.09 14.45 -6.77
C GLN A 178 2.34 14.22 -5.45
N LEU A 179 1.31 13.35 -5.45
CA LEU A 179 0.52 13.04 -4.25
C LEU A 179 1.18 12.03 -3.30
N ILE A 180 2.10 11.20 -3.82
CA ILE A 180 2.83 10.23 -3.00
C ILE A 180 4.09 10.86 -2.39
N ALA A 181 4.62 11.92 -3.02
CA ALA A 181 5.81 12.65 -2.58
C ALA A 181 5.50 13.81 -1.60
N SER A 182 4.23 14.17 -1.39
CA SER A 182 3.77 15.17 -0.43
C SER A 182 3.22 14.52 0.86
#